data_cc2167c626d1ae72c1db686ac49cf169
#
_entry.id   cc2167c626d1ae72c1db686ac49cf169
#
_cell.length_a   1.000
_cell.length_b   1.000
_cell.length_c   1.000
_cell.angle_alpha   90.00
_cell.angle_beta   90.00
_cell.angle_gamma   90.00
#
_symmetry.space_group_name_H-M   'P 1'
#
loop_
_entity.id
_entity.type
_entity.pdbx_description
1 polymer ?
#
loop_
_entity_poly.entity_id
_entity_poly.type
_entity_poly.pdbx_seq_one_letter_code
_entity_poly.pdbx_strand_id
1 'polypeptide(L)'
;MLEFEKPVYKITDYVESNFYGKFELEPLERGFGTTLGNALRRVMLSSLPGSAISAVKIEGVLHEFQTIDGVVEDVTTIVLNLKGVVVKNFTSETKIISLDVSEEGVVTAGDITTSSDVEIVNKDHVIAHLAKGGKLSMQMIVTNGRGYVKSEDSRLKNENRAKGFILMDSIYSPIERVTPTVESARVGQDESYDKLVLEVWTNGSIKPEESIALASRILIEHFNLLTNLSNSLSKSLSMSNNNCSL
;
A
#
# COMPACT_ATOMS: atom_id res chain seq x y z
N MET A 1 28.68 0.72 -26.15
CA MET A 1 27.42 0.39 -25.50
C MET A 1 27.64 -0.89 -24.75
N LEU A 2 27.50 -0.94 -23.44
CA LEU A 2 27.65 -2.20 -22.70
C LEU A 2 26.47 -3.08 -23.12
N GLU A 3 26.73 -4.20 -23.76
CA GLU A 3 25.73 -5.22 -24.06
C GLU A 3 25.51 -6.02 -22.78
N PHE A 4 24.38 -5.78 -22.11
CA PHE A 4 23.93 -6.62 -21.01
C PHE A 4 23.11 -7.79 -21.58
N GLU A 5 23.35 -9.00 -21.10
CA GLU A 5 22.43 -10.10 -21.35
C GLU A 5 21.05 -9.71 -20.82
N LYS A 6 20.01 -9.85 -21.64
CA LYS A 6 18.67 -9.44 -21.27
C LYS A 6 18.09 -10.41 -20.25
N PRO A 7 17.83 -9.98 -19.01
CA PRO A 7 17.19 -10.84 -18.02
C PRO A 7 15.79 -11.25 -18.48
N VAL A 8 15.42 -12.47 -18.14
CA VAL A 8 14.09 -13.02 -18.37
C VAL A 8 13.42 -13.20 -17.00
N TYR A 9 12.17 -12.79 -16.90
CA TYR A 9 11.39 -13.05 -15.69
C TYR A 9 10.56 -14.31 -15.86
N LYS A 10 10.40 -15.06 -14.76
CA LYS A 10 9.52 -16.22 -14.68
C LYS A 10 8.64 -16.09 -13.44
N ILE A 11 7.38 -16.45 -13.55
CA ILE A 11 6.46 -16.60 -12.40
C ILE A 11 6.51 -18.08 -12.05
N THR A 12 7.09 -18.40 -10.89
CA THR A 12 7.34 -19.80 -10.49
C THR A 12 6.29 -20.34 -9.57
N ASP A 13 5.68 -19.48 -8.76
CA ASP A 13 4.58 -19.85 -7.89
C ASP A 13 3.64 -18.66 -7.73
N TYR A 14 2.33 -18.93 -7.81
CA TYR A 14 1.30 -17.92 -7.71
C TYR A 14 0.06 -18.51 -7.06
N VAL A 15 -0.29 -17.98 -5.87
CA VAL A 15 -1.48 -18.42 -5.13
C VAL A 15 -2.43 -17.24 -4.98
N GLU A 16 -3.41 -17.17 -5.87
CA GLU A 16 -4.36 -16.04 -5.94
C GLU A 16 -5.16 -15.89 -4.63
N SER A 17 -5.56 -17.01 -4.02
CA SER A 17 -6.31 -17.00 -2.75
C SER A 17 -5.52 -16.44 -1.56
N ASN A 18 -4.20 -16.47 -1.61
CA ASN A 18 -3.31 -15.98 -0.56
C ASN A 18 -2.61 -14.68 -0.94
N PHE A 19 -2.98 -14.07 -2.07
CA PHE A 19 -2.37 -12.84 -2.57
C PHE A 19 -0.84 -12.89 -2.62
N TYR A 20 -0.30 -14.08 -2.94
CA TYR A 20 1.11 -14.40 -2.96
C TYR A 20 1.62 -14.63 -4.38
N GLY A 21 2.83 -14.14 -4.66
CA GLY A 21 3.52 -14.42 -5.91
C GLY A 21 5.02 -14.55 -5.70
N LYS A 22 5.62 -15.53 -6.38
CA LYS A 22 7.06 -15.76 -6.45
C LYS A 22 7.55 -15.52 -7.87
N PHE A 23 8.50 -14.62 -8.00
CA PHE A 23 9.04 -14.15 -9.27
C PHE A 23 10.54 -14.38 -9.31
N GLU A 24 11.03 -14.91 -10.42
CA GLU A 24 12.44 -15.14 -10.67
C GLU A 24 12.90 -14.26 -11.82
N LEU A 25 14.03 -13.60 -11.64
CA LEU A 25 14.69 -12.76 -12.64
C LEU A 25 16.11 -13.22 -12.83
N GLU A 26 16.43 -13.75 -14.01
CA GLU A 26 17.75 -14.27 -14.39
C GLU A 26 18.00 -14.14 -15.90
N PRO A 27 19.26 -14.10 -16.39
CA PRO A 27 20.46 -13.86 -15.61
C PRO A 27 20.67 -12.38 -15.29
N LEU A 28 21.23 -12.07 -14.13
CA LEU A 28 21.64 -10.73 -13.75
C LEU A 28 23.16 -10.71 -13.59
N GLU A 29 23.81 -9.60 -13.91
CA GLU A 29 25.22 -9.44 -13.59
C GLU A 29 25.44 -9.51 -12.07
N ARG A 30 26.61 -9.99 -11.69
CA ARG A 30 26.98 -10.19 -10.28
C ARG A 30 26.79 -8.92 -9.44
N GLY A 31 26.04 -9.04 -8.35
CA GLY A 31 25.70 -7.95 -7.44
C GLY A 31 24.40 -7.21 -7.79
N PHE A 32 23.89 -7.33 -9.04
CA PHE A 32 22.62 -6.70 -9.41
C PHE A 32 21.41 -7.37 -8.76
N GLY A 33 21.48 -8.67 -8.48
CA GLY A 33 20.43 -9.36 -7.72
C GLY A 33 20.15 -8.67 -6.38
N THR A 34 21.20 -8.40 -5.62
CA THR A 34 21.10 -7.71 -4.32
C THR A 34 20.63 -6.26 -4.48
N THR A 35 21.16 -5.54 -5.47
CA THR A 35 20.81 -4.14 -5.71
C THR A 35 19.34 -3.98 -6.09
N LEU A 36 18.87 -4.74 -7.06
CA LEU A 36 17.48 -4.69 -7.52
C LEU A 36 16.51 -5.21 -6.46
N GLY A 37 16.84 -6.33 -5.80
CA GLY A 37 16.01 -6.92 -4.76
C GLY A 37 15.77 -5.95 -3.58
N ASN A 38 16.82 -5.30 -3.08
CA ASN A 38 16.71 -4.33 -2.01
C ASN A 38 15.99 -3.04 -2.46
N ALA A 39 16.26 -2.55 -3.67
CA ALA A 39 15.59 -1.36 -4.19
C ALA A 39 14.07 -1.60 -4.33
N LEU A 40 13.67 -2.71 -4.95
CA LEU A 40 12.28 -3.09 -5.11
C LEU A 40 11.59 -3.28 -3.76
N ARG A 41 12.20 -4.05 -2.86
CA ARG A 41 11.65 -4.26 -1.51
C ARG A 41 11.38 -2.94 -0.78
N ARG A 42 12.33 -2.02 -0.80
CA ARG A 42 12.16 -0.72 -0.12
C ARG A 42 11.06 0.12 -0.73
N VAL A 43 10.99 0.21 -2.05
CA VAL A 43 9.95 0.98 -2.75
C VAL A 43 8.58 0.35 -2.56
N MET A 44 8.47 -0.97 -2.63
CA MET A 44 7.21 -1.68 -2.44
C MET A 44 6.64 -1.46 -1.04
N LEU A 45 7.46 -1.53 0.01
CA LEU A 45 7.00 -1.36 1.39
C LEU A 45 6.68 0.09 1.78
N SER A 46 7.31 1.09 1.13
CA SER A 46 7.20 2.49 1.57
C SER A 46 6.45 3.42 0.63
N SER A 47 6.42 3.12 -0.67
CA SER A 47 6.07 4.14 -1.67
C SER A 47 4.87 3.79 -2.53
N LEU A 48 4.37 2.56 -2.47
CA LEU A 48 3.18 2.16 -3.20
C LEU A 48 1.94 2.87 -2.63
N PRO A 49 1.07 3.40 -3.49
CA PRO A 49 -0.19 3.99 -3.05
C PRO A 49 -1.18 2.90 -2.62
N GLY A 50 -2.03 3.26 -1.67
CA GLY A 50 -3.16 2.44 -1.24
C GLY A 50 -4.24 3.28 -0.61
N SER A 51 -5.27 2.62 -0.10
CA SER A 51 -6.41 3.26 0.55
C SER A 51 -6.58 2.70 1.95
N ALA A 52 -7.07 3.52 2.88
CA ALA A 52 -7.35 3.10 4.24
C ALA A 52 -8.50 3.90 4.84
N ILE A 53 -9.13 3.32 5.86
CA ILE A 53 -10.05 4.04 6.74
C ILE A 53 -9.18 4.92 7.65
N SER A 54 -9.40 6.22 7.62
CA SER A 54 -8.57 7.21 8.33
C SER A 54 -9.30 7.91 9.47
N ALA A 55 -10.63 7.80 9.51
CA ALA A 55 -11.42 8.33 10.60
C ALA A 55 -12.76 7.58 10.68
N VAL A 56 -13.32 7.49 11.90
CA VAL A 56 -14.61 6.86 12.16
C VAL A 56 -15.44 7.76 13.07
N LYS A 57 -16.74 7.80 12.81
CA LYS A 57 -17.74 8.42 13.68
C LYS A 57 -18.77 7.37 14.02
N ILE A 58 -18.93 7.07 15.31
CA ILE A 58 -19.89 6.09 15.82
C ILE A 58 -21.01 6.85 16.50
N GLU A 59 -22.25 6.47 16.25
CA GLU A 59 -23.43 7.09 16.88
C GLU A 59 -23.38 6.91 18.40
N GLY A 60 -23.57 8.00 19.16
CA GLY A 60 -23.53 7.98 20.62
C GLY A 60 -22.13 7.98 21.24
N VAL A 61 -21.07 7.97 20.45
CA VAL A 61 -19.68 7.94 20.92
C VAL A 61 -19.00 9.30 20.71
N LEU A 62 -18.37 9.80 21.77
CA LEU A 62 -17.67 11.09 21.77
C LEU A 62 -16.14 10.94 21.72
N HIS A 63 -15.61 9.82 22.25
CA HIS A 63 -14.18 9.55 22.29
C HIS A 63 -13.90 8.04 22.28
N GLU A 64 -12.69 7.66 21.95
CA GLU A 64 -12.26 6.27 21.74
C GLU A 64 -12.27 5.37 22.97
N PHE A 65 -12.35 5.94 24.19
CA PHE A 65 -12.33 5.17 25.44
C PHE A 65 -13.73 4.87 25.99
N GLN A 66 -14.76 4.92 25.15
CA GLN A 66 -16.14 4.59 25.52
C GLN A 66 -16.50 3.14 25.19
N THR A 67 -17.57 2.68 25.81
CA THR A 67 -18.27 1.44 25.45
C THR A 67 -19.60 1.79 24.78
N ILE A 68 -20.13 0.84 24.00
CA ILE A 68 -21.42 1.00 23.31
C ILE A 68 -22.37 -0.05 23.88
N ASP A 69 -23.56 0.37 24.30
CA ASP A 69 -24.56 -0.53 24.86
C ASP A 69 -24.96 -1.60 23.83
N GLY A 70 -24.88 -2.88 24.24
CA GLY A 70 -25.19 -3.99 23.36
C GLY A 70 -24.12 -4.36 22.33
N VAL A 71 -22.91 -3.80 22.43
CA VAL A 71 -21.73 -4.21 21.68
C VAL A 71 -20.70 -4.80 22.65
N VAL A 72 -20.12 -5.93 22.28
CA VAL A 72 -19.17 -6.66 23.16
C VAL A 72 -17.86 -5.93 23.27
N GLU A 73 -17.36 -5.41 22.14
CA GLU A 73 -16.10 -4.68 22.05
C GLU A 73 -16.26 -3.23 22.49
N ASP A 74 -15.23 -2.67 23.10
CA ASP A 74 -15.09 -1.25 23.32
C ASP A 74 -14.73 -0.51 22.02
N VAL A 75 -14.87 0.79 22.01
CA VAL A 75 -14.59 1.63 20.83
C VAL A 75 -13.12 1.49 20.38
N THR A 76 -12.18 1.37 21.32
CA THR A 76 -10.76 1.18 21.01
C THR A 76 -10.54 -0.10 20.22
N THR A 77 -11.16 -1.20 20.64
CA THR A 77 -11.08 -2.50 19.95
C THR A 77 -11.74 -2.42 18.55
N ILE A 78 -12.89 -1.75 18.43
CA ILE A 78 -13.53 -1.52 17.13
C ILE A 78 -12.60 -0.74 16.20
N VAL A 79 -11.96 0.33 16.69
CA VAL A 79 -10.99 1.12 15.91
C VAL A 79 -9.80 0.26 15.48
N LEU A 80 -9.30 -0.62 16.34
CA LEU A 80 -8.23 -1.55 15.99
C LEU A 80 -8.67 -2.56 14.91
N ASN A 81 -9.90 -3.09 15.02
CA ASN A 81 -10.44 -4.00 14.02
C ASN A 81 -10.65 -3.28 12.68
N LEU A 82 -11.10 -2.02 12.67
CA LEU A 82 -11.25 -1.22 11.46
C LEU A 82 -9.92 -0.97 10.73
N LYS A 83 -8.77 -0.94 11.43
CA LYS A 83 -7.44 -0.88 10.79
C LYS A 83 -7.11 -2.12 9.97
N GLY A 84 -7.73 -3.26 10.29
CA GLY A 84 -7.59 -4.51 9.55
C GLY A 84 -8.50 -4.61 8.32
N VAL A 85 -9.44 -3.70 8.14
CA VAL A 85 -10.32 -3.67 6.96
C VAL A 85 -9.54 -3.17 5.75
N VAL A 86 -9.44 -4.01 4.73
CA VAL A 86 -8.76 -3.68 3.47
C VAL A 86 -9.75 -3.06 2.51
N VAL A 87 -9.54 -1.77 2.23
CA VAL A 87 -10.38 -0.99 1.31
C VAL A 87 -9.63 -0.63 0.04
N LYS A 88 -10.34 -0.57 -1.08
CA LYS A 88 -9.83 -0.12 -2.37
C LYS A 88 -10.70 1.04 -2.85
N ASN A 89 -10.13 2.22 -2.97
CA ASN A 89 -10.80 3.40 -3.50
C ASN A 89 -10.28 3.68 -4.91
N PHE A 90 -11.17 3.61 -5.89
CA PHE A 90 -10.84 3.78 -7.32
C PHE A 90 -10.70 5.25 -7.73
N THR A 91 -11.06 6.18 -6.84
CA THR A 91 -10.97 7.63 -7.10
C THR A 91 -9.88 8.27 -6.25
N SER A 92 -9.41 9.44 -6.64
CA SER A 92 -8.47 10.23 -5.82
C SER A 92 -9.14 11.01 -4.69
N GLU A 93 -10.49 11.00 -4.64
CA GLU A 93 -11.25 11.76 -3.66
C GLU A 93 -11.45 10.99 -2.36
N THR A 94 -11.59 11.73 -1.27
CA THR A 94 -12.03 11.21 0.03
C THR A 94 -13.48 10.74 -0.06
N LYS A 95 -13.76 9.50 0.34
CA LYS A 95 -15.10 8.91 0.33
C LYS A 95 -15.58 8.63 1.75
N ILE A 96 -16.90 8.67 1.93
CA ILE A 96 -17.55 8.28 3.19
C ILE A 96 -18.31 6.99 2.93
N ILE A 97 -18.08 6.00 3.78
CA ILE A 97 -18.80 4.74 3.81
C ILE A 97 -19.50 4.59 5.14
N SER A 98 -20.56 3.79 5.22
CA SER A 98 -21.36 3.62 6.44
C SER A 98 -21.57 2.15 6.78
N LEU A 99 -21.81 1.90 8.07
CA LEU A 99 -22.23 0.62 8.58
C LEU A 99 -23.37 0.84 9.54
N ASP A 100 -24.50 0.14 9.30
CA ASP A 100 -25.69 0.19 10.13
C ASP A 100 -26.20 -1.22 10.37
N VAL A 101 -25.97 -1.77 11.56
CA VAL A 101 -26.39 -3.11 11.97
C VAL A 101 -27.14 -3.06 13.28
N SER A 102 -28.29 -3.72 13.36
CA SER A 102 -29.13 -3.83 14.54
C SER A 102 -29.53 -5.27 14.90
N GLU A 103 -29.03 -6.25 14.12
CA GLU A 103 -29.27 -7.66 14.36
C GLU A 103 -28.20 -8.24 15.27
N GLU A 104 -28.60 -9.14 16.19
CA GLU A 104 -27.67 -9.88 17.04
C GLU A 104 -26.77 -10.76 16.21
N GLY A 105 -25.45 -10.67 16.43
CA GLY A 105 -24.48 -11.50 15.72
C GLY A 105 -23.13 -10.86 15.51
N VAL A 106 -22.38 -11.43 14.58
CA VAL A 106 -21.05 -10.98 14.19
C VAL A 106 -21.20 -9.91 13.11
N VAL A 107 -20.61 -8.74 13.35
CA VAL A 107 -20.53 -7.65 12.38
C VAL A 107 -19.22 -7.76 11.64
N THR A 108 -19.28 -7.86 10.33
CA THR A 108 -18.13 -8.04 9.46
C THR A 108 -17.91 -6.84 8.53
N ALA A 109 -16.75 -6.80 7.89
CA ALA A 109 -16.48 -5.78 6.89
C ALA A 109 -17.42 -5.86 5.67
N GLY A 110 -18.04 -7.03 5.44
CA GLY A 110 -19.05 -7.24 4.39
C GLY A 110 -20.35 -6.47 4.62
N ASP A 111 -20.67 -6.10 5.88
CA ASP A 111 -21.86 -5.35 6.25
C ASP A 111 -21.71 -3.83 5.98
N ILE A 112 -20.50 -3.40 5.59
CA ILE A 112 -20.24 -2.00 5.27
C ILE A 112 -20.93 -1.65 3.94
N THR A 113 -21.77 -0.63 3.96
CA THR A 113 -22.36 -0.05 2.75
C THR A 113 -21.36 0.87 2.07
N THR A 114 -20.97 0.51 0.84
CA THR A 114 -20.00 1.25 0.03
C THR A 114 -20.67 1.86 -1.20
N SER A 115 -20.07 2.93 -1.75
CA SER A 115 -20.40 3.42 -3.08
C SER A 115 -19.71 2.57 -4.16
N SER A 116 -20.10 2.74 -5.43
CA SER A 116 -19.43 2.08 -6.57
C SER A 116 -17.93 2.36 -6.68
N ASP A 117 -17.47 3.41 -6.03
CA ASP A 117 -16.08 3.87 -6.07
C ASP A 117 -15.18 3.21 -4.99
N VAL A 118 -15.79 2.50 -4.04
CA VAL A 118 -15.07 1.86 -2.91
C VAL A 118 -15.45 0.39 -2.82
N GLU A 119 -14.44 -0.46 -2.76
CA GLU A 119 -14.57 -1.91 -2.59
C GLU A 119 -13.93 -2.36 -1.29
N ILE A 120 -14.60 -3.27 -0.57
CA ILE A 120 -14.04 -3.99 0.58
C ILE A 120 -13.49 -5.32 0.08
N VAL A 121 -12.21 -5.57 0.32
CA VAL A 121 -11.50 -6.77 -0.16
C VAL A 121 -11.75 -7.95 0.77
N ASN A 122 -11.55 -7.76 2.08
CA ASN A 122 -11.64 -8.81 3.10
C ASN A 122 -13.00 -8.77 3.83
N LYS A 123 -14.07 -9.11 3.14
CA LYS A 123 -15.45 -9.01 3.65
C LYS A 123 -15.72 -9.81 4.93
N ASP A 124 -14.98 -10.89 5.14
CA ASP A 124 -15.15 -11.78 6.32
C ASP A 124 -14.43 -11.25 7.58
N HIS A 125 -13.72 -10.11 7.46
CA HIS A 125 -13.02 -9.52 8.60
C HIS A 125 -13.99 -9.03 9.66
N VAL A 126 -13.86 -9.53 10.91
CA VAL A 126 -14.74 -9.21 12.02
C VAL A 126 -14.43 -7.82 12.56
N ILE A 127 -15.46 -6.99 12.71
CA ILE A 127 -15.36 -5.64 13.27
C ILE A 127 -15.82 -5.63 14.74
N ALA A 128 -16.98 -6.22 15.01
CA ALA A 128 -17.58 -6.24 16.35
C ALA A 128 -18.59 -7.39 16.50
N HIS A 129 -19.05 -7.61 17.73
CA HIS A 129 -20.12 -8.55 18.05
C HIS A 129 -21.28 -7.80 18.71
N LEU A 130 -22.50 -7.96 18.19
CA LEU A 130 -23.71 -7.37 18.74
C LEU A 130 -24.43 -8.39 19.61
N ALA A 131 -24.75 -7.98 20.83
CA ALA A 131 -25.66 -8.70 21.70
C ALA A 131 -27.12 -8.37 21.35
N LYS A 132 -28.05 -9.13 21.91
CA LYS A 132 -29.49 -8.95 21.70
C LYS A 132 -29.93 -7.51 22.05
N GLY A 133 -30.52 -6.82 21.07
CA GLY A 133 -30.97 -5.44 21.21
C GLY A 133 -29.87 -4.38 21.06
N GLY A 134 -28.61 -4.79 20.75
CA GLY A 134 -27.55 -3.88 20.41
C GLY A 134 -27.75 -3.26 19.02
N LYS A 135 -27.20 -2.06 18.84
CA LYS A 135 -27.17 -1.35 17.56
C LYS A 135 -25.79 -0.75 17.35
N LEU A 136 -25.23 -0.92 16.16
CA LEU A 136 -23.97 -0.28 15.77
C LEU A 136 -24.19 0.49 14.48
N SER A 137 -24.11 1.82 14.58
CA SER A 137 -24.19 2.74 13.44
C SER A 137 -22.93 3.57 13.39
N MET A 138 -22.21 3.52 12.26
CA MET A 138 -20.98 4.28 12.10
C MET A 138 -20.77 4.78 10.69
N GLN A 139 -20.06 5.89 10.58
CA GLN A 139 -19.57 6.46 9.33
C GLN A 139 -18.04 6.44 9.34
N MET A 140 -17.43 6.06 8.23
CA MET A 140 -15.98 5.95 8.10
C MET A 140 -15.51 6.76 6.89
N ILE A 141 -14.38 7.45 7.07
CA ILE A 141 -13.73 8.22 6.01
C ILE A 141 -12.62 7.38 5.40
N VAL A 142 -12.72 7.11 4.10
CA VAL A 142 -11.71 6.42 3.30
C VAL A 142 -10.88 7.46 2.56
N THR A 143 -9.56 7.37 2.71
CA THR A 143 -8.60 8.24 2.04
C THR A 143 -7.53 7.44 1.33
N ASN A 144 -6.88 8.05 0.34
CA ASN A 144 -5.72 7.47 -0.34
C ASN A 144 -4.44 8.08 0.20
N GLY A 145 -3.42 7.25 0.32
CA GLY A 145 -2.12 7.68 0.84
C GLY A 145 -1.01 6.71 0.47
N ARG A 146 0.13 6.83 1.17
CA ARG A 146 1.30 5.95 1.03
C ARG A 146 1.89 5.65 2.40
N GLY A 147 2.34 4.40 2.58
CA GLY A 147 3.00 3.97 3.80
C GLY A 147 2.08 4.05 5.02
N TYR A 148 2.59 4.56 6.14
CA TYR A 148 1.89 4.69 7.41
C TYR A 148 1.77 6.17 7.78
N VAL A 149 0.56 6.60 8.13
CA VAL A 149 0.25 7.96 8.57
C VAL A 149 -0.41 7.90 9.93
N LYS A 150 0.19 8.58 10.91
CA LYS A 150 -0.40 8.71 12.25
C LYS A 150 -1.63 9.60 12.22
N SER A 151 -2.56 9.35 13.13
CA SER A 151 -3.76 10.18 13.32
C SER A 151 -3.43 11.67 13.55
N GLU A 152 -2.33 11.94 14.26
CA GLU A 152 -1.83 13.30 14.52
C GLU A 152 -1.38 14.03 13.25
N ASP A 153 -0.84 13.29 12.28
CA ASP A 153 -0.31 13.81 11.01
C ASP A 153 -1.36 13.74 9.88
N SER A 154 -2.56 13.26 10.19
CA SER A 154 -3.63 13.12 9.22
C SER A 154 -4.04 14.47 8.64
N ARG A 155 -4.12 14.53 7.29
CA ARG A 155 -4.63 15.72 6.57
C ARG A 155 -6.05 16.10 6.99
N LEU A 156 -6.83 15.12 7.43
CA LEU A 156 -8.22 15.33 7.89
C LEU A 156 -8.33 16.17 9.16
N LYS A 157 -7.24 16.29 9.94
CA LYS A 157 -7.24 17.05 11.21
C LYS A 157 -7.75 18.50 11.05
N ASN A 158 -7.49 19.11 9.92
CA ASN A 158 -7.86 20.49 9.61
C ASN A 158 -9.09 20.60 8.68
N GLU A 159 -9.68 19.47 8.27
CA GLU A 159 -10.84 19.47 7.40
C GLU A 159 -12.15 19.54 8.20
N ASN A 160 -13.08 20.39 7.76
CA ASN A 160 -14.40 20.50 8.39
C ASN A 160 -15.21 19.19 8.32
N ARG A 161 -14.90 18.32 7.35
CA ARG A 161 -15.54 17.02 7.17
C ARG A 161 -15.21 16.03 8.30
N ALA A 162 -14.07 16.19 8.96
CA ALA A 162 -13.63 15.33 10.05
C ALA A 162 -14.12 15.79 11.43
N LYS A 163 -14.91 16.86 11.52
CA LYS A 163 -15.47 17.31 12.80
C LYS A 163 -16.41 16.25 13.38
N GLY A 164 -16.11 15.83 14.61
CA GLY A 164 -16.86 14.78 15.31
C GLY A 164 -16.49 13.35 14.89
N PHE A 165 -15.42 13.18 14.09
CA PHE A 165 -14.83 11.89 13.81
C PHE A 165 -13.63 11.63 14.73
N ILE A 166 -13.47 10.39 15.13
CA ILE A 166 -12.28 9.88 15.80
C ILE A 166 -11.25 9.59 14.70
N LEU A 167 -10.13 10.31 14.70
CA LEU A 167 -9.04 10.08 13.76
C LEU A 167 -8.28 8.83 14.16
N MET A 168 -7.90 8.03 13.19
CA MET A 168 -7.14 6.80 13.41
C MET A 168 -5.90 6.74 12.54
N ASP A 169 -4.89 6.03 13.03
CA ASP A 169 -3.69 5.76 12.23
C ASP A 169 -4.06 4.93 11.01
N SER A 170 -3.49 5.27 9.88
CA SER A 170 -3.83 4.67 8.59
C SER A 170 -2.64 3.95 7.98
N ILE A 171 -2.82 2.68 7.62
CA ILE A 171 -1.85 1.86 6.92
C ILE A 171 -2.29 1.81 5.46
N TYR A 172 -1.61 2.58 4.60
CA TYR A 172 -1.93 2.64 3.18
C TYR A 172 -1.15 1.62 2.36
N SER A 173 -0.09 1.01 2.93
CA SER A 173 0.73 0.04 2.20
C SER A 173 -0.11 -1.18 1.80
N PRO A 174 -0.18 -1.50 0.48
CA PRO A 174 -0.87 -2.69 0.01
C PRO A 174 -0.01 -3.95 0.16
N ILE A 175 1.24 -3.80 0.59
CA ILE A 175 2.22 -4.88 0.71
C ILE A 175 2.39 -5.27 2.17
N GLU A 176 2.20 -6.55 2.45
CA GLU A 176 2.42 -7.12 3.77
C GLU A 176 3.88 -7.56 3.97
N ARG A 177 4.43 -8.24 2.94
CA ARG A 177 5.77 -8.78 3.03
C ARG A 177 6.44 -8.85 1.66
N VAL A 178 7.75 -8.57 1.62
CA VAL A 178 8.61 -8.77 0.46
C VAL A 178 9.90 -9.42 0.91
N THR A 179 10.25 -10.54 0.31
CA THR A 179 11.49 -11.28 0.61
C THR A 179 12.30 -11.46 -0.68
N PRO A 180 13.37 -10.67 -0.88
CA PRO A 180 14.32 -10.89 -1.95
C PRO A 180 15.34 -11.94 -1.50
N THR A 181 15.62 -12.93 -2.37
CA THR A 181 16.69 -13.91 -2.22
C THR A 181 17.53 -13.91 -3.49
N VAL A 182 18.84 -13.96 -3.33
CA VAL A 182 19.77 -14.00 -4.46
C VAL A 182 20.44 -15.35 -4.50
N GLU A 183 20.36 -16.01 -5.64
CA GLU A 183 20.96 -17.30 -5.93
C GLU A 183 21.99 -17.13 -7.07
N SER A 184 22.95 -18.06 -7.20
CA SER A 184 23.84 -18.08 -8.34
C SER A 184 23.10 -18.57 -9.59
N ALA A 185 23.30 -17.91 -10.71
CA ALA A 185 22.80 -18.32 -12.01
C ALA A 185 23.96 -18.69 -12.94
N ARG A 186 23.69 -19.54 -13.93
CA ARG A 186 24.65 -19.99 -14.91
C ARG A 186 24.19 -19.63 -16.32
N VAL A 187 25.11 -19.04 -17.09
CA VAL A 187 24.91 -18.80 -18.52
C VAL A 187 26.01 -19.54 -19.29
N GLY A 188 25.63 -20.61 -19.98
CA GLY A 188 26.61 -21.47 -20.65
C GLY A 188 27.60 -22.11 -19.68
N GLN A 189 28.87 -21.72 -19.74
CA GLN A 189 29.94 -22.18 -18.83
C GLN A 189 30.27 -21.17 -17.71
N ASP A 190 29.65 -19.99 -17.72
CA ASP A 190 29.91 -18.93 -16.76
C ASP A 190 28.87 -18.98 -15.61
N GLU A 191 29.37 -19.10 -14.38
CA GLU A 191 28.59 -19.16 -13.13
C GLU A 191 28.59 -17.81 -12.37
N SER A 192 29.07 -16.74 -13.01
CA SER A 192 29.23 -15.43 -12.36
C SER A 192 27.95 -14.59 -12.38
N TYR A 193 26.81 -15.15 -12.71
CA TYR A 193 25.54 -14.43 -12.76
C TYR A 193 24.71 -14.61 -11.48
N ASP A 194 23.88 -13.62 -11.19
CA ASP A 194 22.89 -13.67 -10.12
C ASP A 194 21.51 -14.06 -10.68
N LYS A 195 20.74 -14.77 -9.85
CA LYS A 195 19.31 -14.98 -10.00
C LYS A 195 18.61 -14.32 -8.81
N LEU A 196 17.76 -13.36 -9.07
CA LEU A 196 16.91 -12.75 -8.05
C LEU A 196 15.59 -13.51 -7.96
N VAL A 197 15.29 -14.02 -6.77
CA VAL A 197 14.00 -14.58 -6.39
C VAL A 197 13.30 -13.58 -5.51
N LEU A 198 12.12 -13.13 -5.91
CA LEU A 198 11.32 -12.13 -5.18
C LEU A 198 9.98 -12.75 -4.78
N GLU A 199 9.78 -12.93 -3.49
CA GLU A 199 8.52 -13.38 -2.93
C GLU A 199 7.74 -12.19 -2.39
N VAL A 200 6.47 -12.06 -2.79
CA VAL A 200 5.63 -10.90 -2.48
C VAL A 200 4.29 -11.37 -1.91
N TRP A 201 3.90 -10.82 -0.78
CA TRP A 201 2.58 -10.97 -0.17
C TRP A 201 1.90 -9.60 -0.15
N THR A 202 0.68 -9.57 -0.66
CA THR A 202 -0.15 -8.36 -0.65
C THR A 202 -1.39 -8.57 0.22
N ASN A 203 -2.06 -7.49 0.58
CA ASN A 203 -3.33 -7.54 1.31
C ASN A 203 -4.56 -7.77 0.41
N GLY A 204 -4.35 -8.03 -0.90
CA GLY A 204 -5.42 -8.24 -1.89
C GLY A 204 -5.92 -6.98 -2.58
N SER A 205 -5.55 -5.78 -2.13
CA SER A 205 -5.92 -4.54 -2.83
C SER A 205 -5.17 -4.33 -4.14
N ILE A 206 -4.01 -4.97 -4.30
CA ILE A 206 -3.20 -5.01 -5.53
C ILE A 206 -2.67 -6.42 -5.76
N LYS A 207 -2.53 -6.81 -7.01
CA LYS A 207 -1.90 -8.09 -7.35
C LYS A 207 -0.38 -8.03 -7.18
N PRO A 208 0.28 -9.15 -6.79
CA PRO A 208 1.74 -9.19 -6.60
C PRO A 208 2.54 -8.70 -7.81
N GLU A 209 2.17 -9.13 -9.03
CA GLU A 209 2.83 -8.71 -10.27
C GLU A 209 2.65 -7.22 -10.58
N GLU A 210 1.46 -6.67 -10.31
CA GLU A 210 1.17 -5.24 -10.49
C GLU A 210 1.99 -4.40 -9.51
N SER A 211 2.18 -4.89 -8.29
CA SER A 211 2.96 -4.21 -7.27
C SER A 211 4.43 -4.06 -7.65
N ILE A 212 5.03 -5.12 -8.24
CA ILE A 212 6.40 -5.10 -8.76
C ILE A 212 6.50 -4.13 -9.94
N ALA A 213 5.55 -4.19 -10.88
CA ALA A 213 5.54 -3.30 -12.04
C ALA A 213 5.43 -1.83 -11.63
N LEU A 214 4.58 -1.52 -10.64
CA LEU A 214 4.41 -0.16 -10.13
C LEU A 214 5.66 0.33 -9.39
N ALA A 215 6.27 -0.53 -8.55
CA ALA A 215 7.52 -0.21 -7.85
C ALA A 215 8.67 0.05 -8.85
N SER A 216 8.77 -0.76 -9.89
CA SER A 216 9.75 -0.57 -10.96
C SER A 216 9.54 0.75 -11.69
N ARG A 217 8.30 1.13 -11.99
CA ARG A 217 7.97 2.41 -12.62
C ARG A 217 8.40 3.60 -11.76
N ILE A 218 8.15 3.54 -10.44
CA ILE A 218 8.59 4.56 -9.50
C ILE A 218 10.10 4.72 -9.53
N LEU A 219 10.86 3.60 -9.53
CA LEU A 219 12.32 3.63 -9.63
C LEU A 219 12.80 4.25 -10.96
N ILE A 220 12.19 3.87 -12.08
CA ILE A 220 12.52 4.42 -13.40
C ILE A 220 12.32 5.93 -13.44
N GLU A 221 11.21 6.44 -12.90
CA GLU A 221 10.93 7.89 -12.85
C GLU A 221 12.02 8.63 -12.07
N HIS A 222 12.44 8.10 -10.91
CA HIS A 222 13.51 8.72 -10.11
C HIS A 222 14.88 8.64 -10.81
N PHE A 223 15.22 7.50 -11.43
CA PHE A 223 16.47 7.37 -12.17
C PHE A 223 16.52 8.27 -13.42
N ASN A 224 15.38 8.47 -14.10
CA ASN A 224 15.32 9.39 -15.23
C ASN A 224 15.66 10.84 -14.84
N LEU A 225 15.31 11.28 -13.63
CA LEU A 225 15.74 12.59 -13.14
C LEU A 225 17.28 12.67 -13.02
N LEU A 226 17.92 11.59 -12.57
CA LEU A 226 19.37 11.53 -12.41
C LEU A 226 20.09 11.45 -13.77
N THR A 227 19.54 10.73 -14.74
CA THR A 227 20.15 10.64 -16.09
C THR A 227 20.19 11.98 -16.82
N ASN A 228 19.31 12.92 -16.46
CA ASN A 228 19.24 14.24 -17.04
C ASN A 228 20.25 15.25 -16.42
N LEU A 229 20.96 14.88 -15.35
CA LEU A 229 21.91 15.78 -14.68
C LEU A 229 23.05 16.21 -15.62
N SER A 230 23.59 15.28 -16.44
CA SER A 230 24.65 15.59 -17.39
C SER A 230 24.22 16.61 -18.45
N ASN A 231 22.98 16.53 -18.90
CA ASN A 231 22.41 17.43 -19.91
C ASN A 231 22.17 18.85 -19.34
N SER A 232 21.82 18.96 -18.07
CA SER A 232 21.64 20.27 -17.39
C SER A 232 22.99 20.96 -17.12
N LEU A 233 24.02 20.19 -16.73
CA LEU A 233 25.37 20.70 -16.53
C LEU A 233 26.00 21.20 -17.84
N SER A 234 25.85 20.50 -18.95
CA SER A 234 26.37 20.94 -20.25
C SER A 234 25.69 22.23 -20.74
N LYS A 235 24.38 22.40 -20.49
CA LYS A 235 23.65 23.65 -20.79
C LYS A 235 24.11 24.82 -19.92
N SER A 236 24.32 24.61 -18.62
CA SER A 236 24.79 25.67 -17.71
C SER A 236 26.23 26.11 -18.02
N LEU A 237 27.12 25.18 -18.38
CA LEU A 237 28.51 25.49 -18.80
C LEU A 237 28.54 26.21 -20.14
N SER A 238 27.68 25.88 -21.09
CA SER A 238 27.60 26.60 -22.37
C SER A 238 27.07 28.03 -22.23
N MET A 239 26.13 28.26 -21.29
CA MET A 239 25.64 29.61 -20.97
C MET A 239 26.69 30.45 -20.23
N SER A 240 27.50 29.86 -19.38
CA SER A 240 28.59 30.54 -18.66
C SER A 240 29.72 31.01 -19.61
N ASN A 241 30.06 30.20 -20.62
CA ASN A 241 31.10 30.53 -21.61
C ASN A 241 30.65 31.64 -22.60
N ASN A 242 29.34 31.80 -22.83
CA ASN A 242 28.82 32.87 -23.69
C ASN A 242 28.77 34.26 -22.98
N ASN A 243 28.89 34.30 -21.66
CA ASN A 243 28.92 35.56 -20.88
C ASN A 243 30.34 36.06 -20.56
N CYS A 244 31.39 35.36 -20.97
CA CYS A 244 32.78 35.77 -20.81
C CYS A 244 33.44 36.32 -22.08
N SER A 245 32.66 36.61 -23.12
CA SER A 245 33.15 37.26 -24.35
C SER A 245 32.39 38.56 -24.62
N LEU A 246 32.69 39.58 -23.77
CA LEU A 246 32.47 41.02 -24.00
C LEU A 246 33.59 41.76 -23.32
#